data_f15ff3e97ee69f9d126ba1e340e1162d
#
_entry.id   f15ff3e97ee69f9d126ba1e340e1162d
#
_cell.length_a   1.000
_cell.length_b   1.000
_cell.length_c   1.000
_cell.angle_alpha   90.00
_cell.angle_beta   90.00
_cell.angle_gamma   90.00
#
_symmetry.space_group_name_H-M   'P 1'
#
loop_
_entity.id
_entity.type
_entity.pdbx_description
1 polymer ?
#
loop_
_entity_poly.entity_id
_entity_poly.type
_entity_poly.pdbx_seq_one_letter_code
_entity_poly.pdbx_strand_id
1 'polypeptide(L)'
;MSKLLIDKTTVITGASRGIGRGIALAFAENGCNIAFTYKSSLKEAKELEKELAGLNIKSKAYRSDASSLQDSKQLIETVLKDFNSIDILVNNAGI
;
A
#
# COMPACT_ATOMS: atom_id res chain seq x y z
N MET A 1 -23.44 -3.91 -4.03
CA MET A 1 -22.94 -3.00 -2.98
C MET A 1 -22.00 -1.98 -3.56
N SER A 2 -22.19 -0.71 -3.25
CA SER A 2 -21.30 0.34 -3.76
C SER A 2 -19.96 0.28 -3.03
N LYS A 3 -18.88 0.53 -3.77
CA LYS A 3 -17.53 0.60 -3.21
C LYS A 3 -17.20 2.05 -2.91
N LEU A 4 -16.78 2.34 -1.69
CA LEU A 4 -16.59 3.70 -1.20
C LEU A 4 -15.30 4.35 -1.67
N LEU A 5 -14.31 3.55 -2.07
CA LEU A 5 -12.96 4.03 -2.36
C LEU A 5 -12.52 3.80 -3.80
N ILE A 6 -13.48 3.64 -4.72
CA ILE A 6 -13.18 3.41 -6.13
C ILE A 6 -12.28 4.53 -6.66
N ASP A 7 -11.21 4.13 -7.36
CA ASP A 7 -10.23 5.03 -7.98
C ASP A 7 -9.41 5.86 -6.99
N LYS A 8 -9.58 5.66 -5.69
CA LYS A 8 -8.69 6.28 -4.71
C LYS A 8 -7.41 5.48 -4.60
N THR A 9 -6.32 6.13 -4.25
CA THR A 9 -5.04 5.47 -4.03
C THR A 9 -4.61 5.68 -2.58
N THR A 10 -4.31 4.58 -1.90
CA THR A 10 -3.83 4.60 -0.52
C THR A 10 -2.39 4.13 -0.49
N VAL A 11 -1.55 4.84 0.24
CA VAL A 11 -0.21 4.39 0.59
C VAL A 11 -0.25 3.90 2.03
N ILE A 12 0.17 2.67 2.26
CA ILE A 12 0.20 2.07 3.60
C ILE A 12 1.62 1.64 3.90
N THR A 13 2.24 2.24 4.90
CA THR A 13 3.58 1.85 5.29
C THR A 13 3.54 0.64 6.22
N GLY A 14 4.47 -0.31 6.00
CA GLY A 14 4.56 -1.50 6.85
C GLY A 14 3.38 -2.45 6.74
N ALA A 15 2.84 -2.63 5.54
CA ALA A 15 1.60 -3.39 5.33
C ALA A 15 1.78 -4.87 5.01
N SER A 16 3.02 -5.38 4.99
CA SER A 16 3.26 -6.78 4.59
C SER A 16 2.62 -7.79 5.55
N ARG A 17 2.37 -7.40 6.79
CA ARG A 17 1.77 -8.28 7.79
C ARG A 17 1.04 -7.46 8.85
N GLY A 18 0.30 -8.16 9.73
CA GLY A 18 -0.36 -7.55 10.89
C GLY A 18 -1.48 -6.60 10.51
N ILE A 19 -1.58 -5.51 11.28
CA ILE A 19 -2.65 -4.52 11.12
C ILE A 19 -2.61 -3.85 9.75
N GLY A 20 -1.41 -3.51 9.28
CA GLY A 20 -1.26 -2.87 7.97
C GLY A 20 -1.77 -3.74 6.83
N ARG A 21 -1.53 -5.05 6.90
CA ARG A 21 -2.06 -6.01 5.93
C ARG A 21 -3.59 -6.02 5.94
N GLY A 22 -4.18 -6.05 7.13
CA GLY A 22 -5.64 -6.01 7.26
C GLY A 22 -6.25 -4.75 6.69
N ILE A 23 -5.61 -3.59 6.92
CA ILE A 23 -6.05 -2.31 6.36
C ILE A 23 -5.99 -2.35 4.83
N ALA A 24 -4.90 -2.87 4.27
CA ALA A 24 -4.74 -2.95 2.82
C ALA A 24 -5.87 -3.78 2.18
N LEU A 25 -6.17 -4.93 2.75
CA LEU A 25 -7.23 -5.80 2.24
C LEU A 25 -8.61 -5.14 2.36
N ALA A 26 -8.90 -4.50 3.50
CA ALA A 26 -10.18 -3.84 3.71
C ALA A 26 -10.37 -2.69 2.72
N PHE A 27 -9.35 -1.87 2.50
CA PHE A 27 -9.43 -0.76 1.56
C PHE A 27 -9.59 -1.28 0.13
N ALA A 28 -8.83 -2.31 -0.24
CA ALA A 28 -8.91 -2.91 -1.57
C ALA A 28 -10.29 -3.49 -1.86
N GLU A 29 -10.93 -4.09 -0.87
CA GLU A 29 -12.29 -4.61 -1.01
C GLU A 29 -13.30 -3.49 -1.29
N ASN A 30 -12.97 -2.25 -0.90
CA ASN A 30 -13.78 -1.08 -1.20
C ASN A 30 -13.36 -0.38 -2.49
N GLY A 31 -12.54 -1.01 -3.31
CA GLY A 31 -12.16 -0.51 -4.63
C GLY A 31 -10.93 0.38 -4.65
N CYS A 32 -10.23 0.51 -3.52
CA CYS A 32 -9.06 1.36 -3.42
C CYS A 32 -7.84 0.70 -4.07
N ASN A 33 -7.06 1.49 -4.79
CA ASN A 33 -5.75 1.06 -5.27
C ASN A 33 -4.76 1.16 -4.13
N ILE A 34 -3.86 0.20 -4.01
CA ILE A 34 -3.00 0.06 -2.84
C ILE A 34 -1.53 0.09 -3.24
N ALA A 35 -0.81 1.07 -2.69
CA ALA A 35 0.65 1.09 -2.69
C ALA A 35 1.07 0.81 -1.25
N PHE A 36 1.86 -0.22 -1.01
CA PHE A 36 2.26 -0.53 0.35
C PHE A 36 3.76 -0.78 0.44
N THR A 37 4.30 -0.60 1.63
CA THR A 37 5.73 -0.77 1.85
C THR A 37 6.05 -1.95 2.75
N TYR A 38 7.24 -2.48 2.56
CA TYR A 38 7.85 -3.44 3.45
C TYR A 38 9.32 -3.08 3.60
N LYS A 39 9.93 -3.49 4.71
CA LYS A 39 11.35 -3.23 4.94
C LYS A 39 12.19 -4.47 4.63
N SER A 40 11.84 -5.60 5.19
CA SER A 40 12.60 -6.84 5.04
C SER A 40 11.74 -8.07 4.78
N SER A 41 10.43 -7.96 4.92
CA SER A 41 9.51 -9.11 4.81
C SER A 41 9.04 -9.31 3.37
N LEU A 42 10.00 -9.59 2.46
CA LEU A 42 9.68 -9.73 1.04
C LEU A 42 8.67 -10.84 0.76
N LYS A 43 8.76 -11.96 1.46
CA LYS A 43 7.85 -13.07 1.26
C LYS A 43 6.40 -12.67 1.56
N GLU A 44 6.19 -12.03 2.70
CA GLU A 44 4.87 -11.57 3.12
C GLU A 44 4.35 -10.48 2.19
N ALA A 45 5.24 -9.60 1.71
CA ALA A 45 4.86 -8.57 0.75
C ALA A 45 4.36 -9.16 -0.56
N LYS A 46 5.03 -10.19 -1.06
CA LYS A 46 4.60 -10.87 -2.29
C LYS A 46 3.29 -11.61 -2.10
N GLU A 47 3.07 -12.21 -0.93
CA GLU A 47 1.80 -12.86 -0.61
C GLU A 47 0.66 -11.84 -0.61
N LEU A 48 0.87 -10.66 -0.03
CA LEU A 48 -0.15 -9.62 -0.02
C LEU A 48 -0.42 -9.10 -1.44
N GLU A 49 0.62 -8.87 -2.23
CA GLU A 49 0.44 -8.48 -3.63
C GLU A 49 -0.43 -9.47 -4.39
N LYS A 50 -0.20 -10.75 -4.16
CA LYS A 50 -0.97 -11.80 -4.81
C LYS A 50 -2.45 -11.76 -4.39
N GLU A 51 -2.71 -11.57 -3.12
CA GLU A 51 -4.09 -11.45 -2.62
C GLU A 51 -4.78 -10.22 -3.20
N LEU A 52 -4.08 -9.08 -3.23
CA LEU A 52 -4.63 -7.84 -3.76
C LEU A 52 -4.92 -7.94 -5.26
N ALA A 53 -4.10 -8.67 -5.99
CA ALA A 53 -4.29 -8.85 -7.43
C ALA A 53 -5.64 -9.51 -7.76
N GLY A 54 -6.19 -10.30 -6.84
CA GLY A 54 -7.49 -10.94 -7.02
C GLY A 54 -8.69 -10.02 -6.81
N LEU A 55 -8.47 -8.77 -6.41
CA LEU A 55 -9.55 -7.86 -6.02
C LEU A 55 -9.86 -6.78 -7.07
N ASN A 56 -9.31 -6.90 -8.28
CA ASN A 56 -9.59 -5.97 -9.38
C ASN A 56 -9.19 -4.53 -9.09
N ILE A 57 -8.11 -4.35 -8.32
CA ILE A 57 -7.53 -3.03 -8.08
C ILE A 57 -6.07 -3.05 -8.50
N LYS A 58 -5.48 -1.86 -8.63
CA LYS A 58 -4.05 -1.74 -8.86
C LYS A 58 -3.33 -1.81 -7.53
N SER A 59 -2.30 -2.64 -7.46
CA SER A 59 -1.49 -2.76 -6.24
C SER A 59 -0.02 -2.91 -6.58
N LYS A 60 0.83 -2.40 -5.69
CA LYS A 60 2.26 -2.54 -5.84
C LYS A 60 2.94 -2.48 -4.48
N ALA A 61 3.92 -3.35 -4.28
CA ALA A 61 4.75 -3.36 -3.09
C ALA A 61 6.03 -2.57 -3.35
N TYR A 62 6.47 -1.81 -2.36
CA TYR A 62 7.70 -1.04 -2.43
C TYR A 62 8.55 -1.36 -1.21
N ARG A 63 9.83 -1.59 -1.44
CA ARG A 63 10.77 -1.68 -0.34
C ARG A 63 11.11 -0.26 0.11
N SER A 64 10.85 0.05 1.37
CA SER A 64 11.11 1.39 1.91
C SER A 64 11.27 1.30 3.42
N ASP A 65 12.26 2.02 3.94
CA ASP A 65 12.47 2.14 5.38
C ASP A 65 11.77 3.42 5.85
N ALA A 66 10.68 3.25 6.61
CA ALA A 66 9.87 4.38 7.07
C ALA A 66 10.64 5.32 8.03
N SER A 67 11.75 4.86 8.60
CA SER A 67 12.59 5.70 9.46
C SER A 67 13.55 6.57 8.64
N SER A 68 13.70 6.33 7.35
CA SER A 68 14.57 7.09 6.46
C SER A 68 13.77 8.18 5.74
N LEU A 69 14.15 9.44 5.95
CA LEU A 69 13.51 10.56 5.26
C LEU A 69 13.70 10.47 3.75
N GLN A 70 14.89 10.06 3.32
CA GLN A 70 15.18 9.91 1.90
C GLN A 70 14.30 8.84 1.26
N ASP A 71 14.17 7.68 1.92
CA ASP A 71 13.31 6.60 1.42
C ASP A 71 11.86 7.06 1.34
N SER A 72 11.39 7.81 2.34
CA SER A 72 10.00 8.29 2.36
C SER A 72 9.73 9.26 1.23
N LYS A 73 10.66 10.17 0.94
CA LYS A 73 10.52 11.11 -0.18
C LYS A 73 10.50 10.36 -1.51
N GLN A 74 11.41 9.41 -1.68
CA GLN A 74 11.49 8.64 -2.91
C GLN A 74 10.24 7.78 -3.11
N LEU A 75 9.70 7.24 -2.03
CA LEU A 75 8.46 6.48 -2.06
C LEU A 75 7.31 7.32 -2.63
N ILE A 76 7.11 8.52 -2.09
CA ILE A 76 6.02 9.40 -2.53
C ILE A 76 6.17 9.72 -4.01
N GLU A 77 7.36 10.08 -4.45
CA GLU A 77 7.63 10.39 -5.85
C GLU A 77 7.31 9.19 -6.76
N THR A 78 7.75 8.01 -6.35
CA THR A 78 7.55 6.78 -7.12
C THR A 78 6.07 6.41 -7.20
N VAL A 79 5.35 6.50 -6.09
CA VAL A 79 3.92 6.19 -6.06
C VAL A 79 3.14 7.17 -6.94
N LEU A 80 3.46 8.46 -6.87
CA LEU A 80 2.80 9.45 -7.73
C LEU A 80 3.04 9.15 -9.20
N LYS A 81 4.23 8.69 -9.55
CA LYS A 81 4.55 8.29 -10.92
C LYS A 81 3.75 7.05 -11.35
N ASP A 82 3.66 6.06 -10.46
CA ASP A 82 3.02 4.79 -10.79
C ASP A 82 1.49 4.83 -10.70
N PHE A 83 0.93 5.61 -9.79
CA PHE A 83 -0.50 5.64 -9.51
C PHE A 83 -1.18 6.96 -9.88
N ASN A 84 -0.43 7.99 -10.23
CA ASN A 84 -0.87 9.35 -10.59
C ASN A 84 -1.40 10.19 -9.44
N SER A 85 -1.80 9.61 -8.33
CA SER A 85 -2.29 10.37 -7.18
C SER A 85 -2.11 9.57 -5.89
N ILE A 86 -2.13 10.28 -4.77
CA ILE A 86 -2.20 9.68 -3.44
C ILE A 86 -3.33 10.41 -2.72
N ASP A 87 -4.37 9.66 -2.38
CA ASP A 87 -5.55 10.22 -1.71
C ASP A 87 -5.50 9.98 -0.20
N ILE A 88 -4.90 8.87 0.22
CA ILE A 88 -4.88 8.47 1.62
C ILE A 88 -3.49 7.96 1.95
N LEU A 89 -2.99 8.38 3.11
CA LEU A 89 -1.72 7.87 3.64
C LEU A 89 -1.97 7.25 5.01
N VAL A 90 -1.65 5.98 5.15
CA VAL A 90 -1.74 5.27 6.42
C VAL A 90 -0.32 5.01 6.91
N ASN A 91 0.09 5.70 7.95
CA ASN A 91 1.41 5.57 8.52
C ASN A 91 1.40 4.49 9.61
N ASN A 92 1.52 3.25 9.20
CA ASN A 92 1.45 2.09 10.09
C ASN A 92 2.82 1.62 10.58
N ALA A 93 3.87 1.85 9.80
CA ALA A 93 5.20 1.30 10.10
C ALA A 93 5.84 1.89 11.35
N GLY A 94 5.36 3.04 11.83
CA GLY A 94 5.88 3.67 13.03
C GLY A 94 5.23 3.24 14.33
N ILE A 95 4.35 2.29 14.28
CA ILE A 95 3.59 1.81 15.44
C ILE A 95 4.28 0.63 16.11
#